data_8fe313c6c6a5c378d38272b5579a2710
#
_entry.id   8fe313c6c6a5c378d38272b5579a2710
#
_cell.length_a   1.000
_cell.length_b   1.000
_cell.length_c   1.000
_cell.angle_alpha   90.00
_cell.angle_beta   90.00
_cell.angle_gamma   90.00
#
_symmetry.space_group_name_H-M   'P 1'
#
loop_
_entity.id
_entity.type
_entity.pdbx_description
1 polymer ?
#
loop_
_entity_poly.entity_id
_entity_poly.type
_entity_poly.pdbx_seq_one_letter_code
_entity_poly.pdbx_strand_id
1 'polypeptide(L)'
;MFFQKVLKGITGLTRQNASEMFVAGIQCNWWRKVHRISPIQIVEKLNERNLDWHLNHYDESDPLMNHAPFHENTPFISVTAGVVERDAFLRRNIVFDPFVTALRFATRDFATTGHIFYAYVFTLGRQSIELVEFAEEVRELNIYQNFLPFHPEGEITAKVEIRGPQIERWEEYDGPATFQAFMNGDLPEPTATQVNSIYAPPEQYCNIRGLVTD
;
A
#
# COMPACT_ATOMS: atom_id res chain seq x y z
N MET A 1 13.71 11.51 -8.53
CA MET A 1 12.95 10.32 -8.14
C MET A 1 13.13 10.13 -6.66
N PHE A 2 12.05 10.07 -5.92
CA PHE A 2 12.06 9.75 -4.49
C PHE A 2 11.47 8.35 -4.31
N PHE A 3 11.82 7.69 -3.25
CA PHE A 3 11.16 6.45 -2.87
C PHE A 3 10.60 6.58 -1.46
N GLN A 4 9.54 5.84 -1.20
CA GLN A 4 8.91 5.73 0.10
C GLN A 4 8.86 4.28 0.50
N LYS A 5 9.39 3.93 1.66
CA LYS A 5 9.17 2.62 2.27
C LYS A 5 7.73 2.53 2.73
N VAL A 6 7.11 1.40 2.44
CA VAL A 6 5.70 1.14 2.72
C VAL A 6 5.49 -0.26 3.24
N LEU A 7 4.39 -0.46 3.96
CA LEU A 7 3.92 -1.76 4.39
C LEU A 7 2.57 -2.06 3.74
N LYS A 8 2.38 -3.32 3.36
CA LYS A 8 1.10 -3.82 2.86
C LYS A 8 0.65 -5.04 3.64
N GLY A 9 -0.44 -4.91 4.39
CA GLY A 9 -1.11 -6.04 5.00
C GLY A 9 -2.00 -6.77 4.01
N ILE A 10 -1.88 -8.11 3.93
CA ILE A 10 -2.73 -8.97 3.09
C ILE A 10 -3.16 -10.18 3.92
N THR A 11 -4.46 -10.40 4.00
CA THR A 11 -5.07 -11.53 4.69
C THR A 11 -5.30 -12.71 3.74
N GLY A 12 -5.41 -13.93 4.31
CA GLY A 12 -5.87 -15.10 3.58
C GLY A 12 -4.87 -15.71 2.60
N LEU A 13 -3.60 -15.28 2.61
CA LEU A 13 -2.55 -15.91 1.81
C LEU A 13 -1.99 -17.14 2.51
N THR A 14 -1.59 -18.13 1.71
CA THR A 14 -0.66 -19.15 2.15
C THR A 14 0.78 -18.62 2.03
N ARG A 15 1.74 -19.20 2.75
CA ARG A 15 3.16 -18.86 2.62
C ARG A 15 3.67 -19.01 1.18
N GLN A 16 3.17 -20.02 0.46
CA GLN A 16 3.52 -20.21 -0.94
C GLN A 16 3.03 -19.02 -1.78
N ASN A 17 1.75 -18.65 -1.66
CA ASN A 17 1.17 -17.52 -2.42
C ASN A 17 1.87 -16.20 -2.06
N ALA A 18 2.25 -16.01 -0.79
CA ALA A 18 3.03 -14.85 -0.37
C ALA A 18 4.41 -14.81 -1.05
N SER A 19 5.07 -15.97 -1.16
CA SER A 19 6.37 -16.07 -1.83
C SER A 19 6.27 -15.89 -3.36
N GLU A 20 5.18 -16.31 -3.97
CA GLU A 20 4.92 -16.11 -5.40
C GLU A 20 4.82 -14.61 -5.74
N MET A 21 4.41 -13.77 -4.80
CA MET A 21 4.39 -12.31 -4.99
C MET A 21 5.79 -11.69 -5.15
N PHE A 22 6.85 -12.37 -4.73
CA PHE A 22 8.20 -11.91 -5.01
C PHE A 22 8.53 -11.90 -6.51
N VAL A 23 7.88 -12.76 -7.28
CA VAL A 23 8.03 -12.82 -8.74
C VAL A 23 6.90 -12.06 -9.44
N ALA A 24 5.67 -12.30 -9.03
CA ALA A 24 4.49 -11.72 -9.69
C ALA A 24 4.25 -10.24 -9.34
N GLY A 25 4.80 -9.76 -8.20
CA GLY A 25 4.45 -8.45 -7.65
C GLY A 25 3.11 -8.46 -6.89
N ILE A 26 2.82 -7.35 -6.23
CA ILE A 26 1.50 -7.09 -5.64
C ILE A 26 0.72 -6.27 -6.67
N GLN A 27 -0.33 -6.86 -7.23
CA GLN A 27 -1.14 -6.27 -8.28
C GLN A 27 -2.48 -5.80 -7.73
N CYS A 28 -2.98 -4.67 -8.24
CA CYS A 28 -4.33 -4.21 -7.94
C CYS A 28 -5.39 -5.19 -8.48
N ASN A 29 -6.60 -5.10 -7.95
CA ASN A 29 -7.65 -6.05 -8.30
C ASN A 29 -8.08 -5.93 -9.77
N TRP A 30 -8.09 -4.73 -10.32
CA TRP A 30 -8.36 -4.52 -11.73
C TRP A 30 -7.32 -5.19 -12.63
N TRP A 31 -6.01 -4.99 -12.36
CA TRP A 31 -4.92 -5.54 -13.17
C TRP A 31 -4.94 -7.05 -13.23
N ARG A 32 -5.25 -7.71 -12.14
CA ARG A 32 -5.33 -9.19 -12.09
C ARG A 32 -6.44 -9.77 -12.96
N LYS A 33 -7.47 -8.99 -13.29
CA LYS A 33 -8.62 -9.44 -14.11
C LYS A 33 -8.42 -9.20 -15.60
N VAL A 34 -7.45 -8.39 -15.99
CA VAL A 34 -7.29 -7.95 -17.38
C VAL A 34 -6.08 -8.65 -18.00
N HIS A 35 -6.33 -9.38 -19.10
CA HIS A 35 -5.29 -10.20 -19.72
C HIS A 35 -4.48 -9.51 -20.82
N ARG A 36 -4.93 -8.36 -21.32
CA ARG A 36 -4.22 -7.56 -22.35
C ARG A 36 -4.59 -6.10 -22.16
N ILE A 37 -3.62 -5.29 -21.81
CA ILE A 37 -3.84 -3.89 -21.48
C ILE A 37 -2.93 -3.03 -22.33
N SER A 38 -3.51 -2.00 -22.94
CA SER A 38 -2.74 -0.92 -23.54
C SER A 38 -2.38 0.13 -22.49
N PRO A 39 -1.28 0.88 -22.66
CA PRO A 39 -0.95 2.02 -21.79
C PRO A 39 -2.10 3.04 -21.69
N ILE A 40 -2.88 3.22 -22.75
CA ILE A 40 -4.04 4.12 -22.77
C ILE A 40 -5.10 3.68 -21.76
N GLN A 41 -5.39 2.38 -21.68
CA GLN A 41 -6.36 1.86 -20.70
C GLN A 41 -5.89 2.06 -19.24
N ILE A 42 -4.59 2.02 -19.01
CA ILE A 42 -4.03 2.31 -17.68
C ILE A 42 -4.30 3.77 -17.33
N VAL A 43 -3.97 4.71 -18.23
CA VAL A 43 -4.19 6.14 -18.01
C VAL A 43 -5.67 6.44 -17.78
N GLU A 44 -6.56 5.85 -18.56
CA GLU A 44 -8.01 6.02 -18.41
C GLU A 44 -8.52 5.54 -17.04
N LYS A 45 -7.90 4.50 -16.49
CA LYS A 45 -8.28 3.96 -15.16
C LYS A 45 -7.70 4.77 -14.00
N LEU A 46 -6.54 5.38 -14.18
CA LEU A 46 -5.86 6.19 -13.17
C LEU A 46 -6.42 7.63 -13.22
N ASN A 47 -7.61 7.85 -12.70
CA ASN A 47 -8.29 9.13 -12.67
C ASN A 47 -8.82 9.48 -11.27
N GLU A 48 -9.15 10.75 -11.06
CA GLU A 48 -9.63 11.29 -9.78
C GLU A 48 -10.87 10.56 -9.26
N ARG A 49 -11.83 10.23 -10.13
CA ARG A 49 -13.02 9.51 -9.72
C ARG A 49 -12.66 8.14 -9.13
N ASN A 50 -11.81 7.38 -9.81
CA ASN A 50 -11.43 6.06 -9.33
C ASN A 50 -10.57 6.14 -8.07
N LEU A 51 -9.81 7.21 -7.88
CA LEU A 51 -9.09 7.47 -6.65
C LEU A 51 -10.06 7.78 -5.51
N ASP A 52 -11.03 8.68 -5.73
CA ASP A 52 -12.07 8.99 -4.76
C ASP A 52 -12.86 7.73 -4.35
N TRP A 53 -13.26 6.93 -5.32
CA TRP A 53 -13.95 5.67 -5.06
C TRP A 53 -13.10 4.66 -4.30
N HIS A 54 -11.81 4.60 -4.58
CA HIS A 54 -10.88 3.75 -3.85
C HIS A 54 -10.76 4.13 -2.37
N LEU A 55 -10.80 5.42 -2.08
CA LEU A 55 -10.65 5.94 -0.73
C LEU A 55 -11.97 5.97 0.06
N ASN A 56 -13.06 6.36 -0.58
CA ASN A 56 -14.30 6.71 0.11
C ASN A 56 -15.45 5.72 -0.14
N HIS A 57 -15.39 4.92 -1.21
CA HIS A 57 -16.49 4.06 -1.68
C HIS A 57 -16.01 2.63 -1.99
N TYR A 58 -14.97 2.18 -1.30
CA TYR A 58 -14.25 0.94 -1.61
C TYR A 58 -15.14 -0.30 -1.72
N ASP A 59 -16.10 -0.45 -0.79
CA ASP A 59 -17.01 -1.59 -0.72
C ASP A 59 -18.37 -1.32 -1.37
N GLU A 60 -18.57 -0.11 -1.92
CA GLU A 60 -19.84 0.26 -2.54
C GLU A 60 -19.97 -0.31 -3.95
N SER A 61 -21.22 -0.52 -4.35
CA SER A 61 -21.56 -0.97 -5.71
C SER A 61 -21.39 0.17 -6.71
N ASP A 62 -20.45 0.03 -7.66
CA ASP A 62 -20.19 1.06 -8.66
C ASP A 62 -21.20 0.96 -9.83
N PRO A 63 -22.03 1.99 -10.06
CA PRO A 63 -22.98 2.02 -11.16
C PRO A 63 -22.31 1.91 -12.55
N LEU A 64 -21.07 2.37 -12.69
CA LEU A 64 -20.32 2.28 -13.94
C LEU A 64 -19.68 0.89 -14.16
N MET A 65 -19.73 0.02 -13.16
CA MET A 65 -19.19 -1.33 -13.17
C MET A 65 -20.27 -2.40 -13.02
N ASN A 66 -21.44 -2.17 -13.60
CA ASN A 66 -22.59 -3.07 -13.49
C ASN A 66 -22.96 -3.41 -12.04
N HIS A 67 -22.84 -2.45 -11.14
CA HIS A 67 -23.10 -2.60 -9.71
C HIS A 67 -22.19 -3.62 -8.99
N ALA A 68 -21.06 -4.00 -9.58
CA ALA A 68 -20.05 -4.73 -8.83
C ALA A 68 -19.42 -3.83 -7.75
N PRO A 69 -18.98 -4.39 -6.60
CA PRO A 69 -18.24 -3.63 -5.61
C PRO A 69 -16.99 -3.00 -6.21
N PHE A 70 -16.73 -1.74 -5.90
CA PHE A 70 -15.63 -1.01 -6.53
C PHE A 70 -14.26 -1.68 -6.26
N HIS A 71 -14.06 -2.20 -5.04
CA HIS A 71 -12.81 -2.86 -4.68
C HIS A 71 -12.41 -4.01 -5.63
N GLU A 72 -13.38 -4.65 -6.28
CA GLU A 72 -13.07 -5.71 -7.24
C GLU A 72 -12.35 -5.24 -8.51
N ASN A 73 -12.45 -3.95 -8.83
CA ASN A 73 -11.96 -3.35 -10.08
C ASN A 73 -11.10 -2.10 -9.85
N THR A 74 -10.67 -1.86 -8.62
CA THR A 74 -9.80 -0.71 -8.33
C THR A 74 -8.44 -0.85 -9.01
N PRO A 75 -7.93 0.22 -9.65
CA PRO A 75 -6.59 0.26 -10.22
C PRO A 75 -5.51 0.61 -9.19
N PHE A 76 -5.88 0.74 -7.93
CA PHE A 76 -5.01 1.20 -6.85
C PHE A 76 -4.75 0.12 -5.82
N ILE A 77 -3.67 0.30 -5.07
CA ILE A 77 -3.23 -0.58 -3.98
C ILE A 77 -2.98 0.30 -2.76
N SER A 78 -3.79 0.17 -1.73
CA SER A 78 -3.55 0.83 -0.44
C SER A 78 -2.31 0.24 0.23
N VAL A 79 -1.38 1.09 0.62
CA VAL A 79 -0.22 0.78 1.44
C VAL A 79 -0.08 1.81 2.54
N THR A 80 0.64 1.51 3.60
CA THR A 80 0.87 2.47 4.68
C THR A 80 2.34 2.81 4.83
N ALA A 81 2.63 4.09 5.03
CA ALA A 81 3.97 4.60 5.33
C ALA A 81 4.07 5.20 6.74
N GLY A 82 2.94 5.26 7.45
CA GLY A 82 2.83 5.97 8.71
C GLY A 82 2.80 7.49 8.55
N VAL A 83 2.32 8.15 9.57
CA VAL A 83 2.24 9.62 9.61
C VAL A 83 2.66 10.10 10.99
N VAL A 84 3.42 11.20 11.01
CA VAL A 84 3.64 11.98 12.23
C VAL A 84 2.93 13.30 12.06
N GLU A 85 1.90 13.53 12.86
CA GLU A 85 1.16 14.78 12.87
C GLU A 85 1.40 15.59 14.12
N ARG A 86 1.44 16.88 13.94
CA ARG A 86 1.39 17.80 15.05
C ARG A 86 -0.07 18.12 15.37
N ASP A 87 -0.57 17.52 16.43
CA ASP A 87 -1.86 17.93 16.96
C ASP A 87 -1.75 19.34 17.55
N ALA A 88 -2.35 20.30 16.86
CA ALA A 88 -2.36 21.70 17.28
C ALA A 88 -3.12 21.92 18.59
N PHE A 89 -4.08 21.07 18.91
CA PHE A 89 -4.89 21.14 20.11
C PHE A 89 -4.20 20.57 21.33
N LEU A 90 -3.60 19.38 21.18
CA LEU A 90 -2.92 18.69 22.25
C LEU A 90 -1.46 19.13 22.39
N ARG A 91 -0.95 19.96 21.48
CA ARG A 91 0.45 20.42 21.39
C ARG A 91 1.47 19.28 21.43
N ARG A 92 1.09 18.10 20.94
CA ARG A 92 1.93 16.93 20.86
C ARG A 92 1.92 16.35 19.44
N ASN A 93 2.93 15.57 19.13
CA ASN A 93 2.92 14.80 17.89
C ASN A 93 2.08 13.53 18.11
N ILE A 94 1.18 13.26 17.16
CA ILE A 94 0.49 11.98 17.04
C ILE A 94 1.27 11.18 16.00
N VAL A 95 1.67 9.98 16.37
CA VAL A 95 2.39 9.06 15.49
C VAL A 95 1.45 7.92 15.14
N PHE A 96 1.20 7.76 13.85
CA PHE A 96 0.47 6.61 13.33
C PHE A 96 1.50 5.58 12.84
N ASP A 97 1.57 4.46 13.54
CA ASP A 97 2.54 3.42 13.25
C ASP A 97 2.08 2.60 12.04
N PRO A 98 2.86 2.60 10.93
CA PRO A 98 2.52 1.85 9.73
C PRO A 98 2.47 0.34 9.98
N PHE A 99 3.24 -0.16 10.95
CA PHE A 99 3.25 -1.56 11.29
C PHE A 99 1.92 -2.00 11.90
N VAL A 100 1.40 -1.26 12.88
CA VAL A 100 0.10 -1.57 13.50
C VAL A 100 -1.03 -1.50 12.48
N THR A 101 -1.01 -0.50 11.60
CA THR A 101 -1.99 -0.37 10.52
C THR A 101 -1.92 -1.57 9.56
N ALA A 102 -0.74 -1.89 9.03
CA ALA A 102 -0.57 -3.03 8.14
C ALA A 102 -0.97 -4.36 8.80
N LEU A 103 -0.67 -4.51 10.08
CA LEU A 103 -0.98 -5.71 10.88
C LEU A 103 -2.50 -5.89 11.04
N ARG A 104 -3.24 -4.82 11.33
CA ARG A 104 -4.69 -4.86 11.43
C ARG A 104 -5.34 -5.32 10.11
N PHE A 105 -4.89 -4.78 8.98
CA PHE A 105 -5.36 -5.23 7.66
C PHE A 105 -4.95 -6.68 7.35
N ALA A 106 -3.70 -7.06 7.64
CA ALA A 106 -3.23 -8.43 7.42
C ALA A 106 -4.04 -9.45 8.20
N THR A 107 -4.38 -9.14 9.44
CA THR A 107 -5.00 -10.08 10.37
C THR A 107 -6.51 -9.88 10.55
N ARG A 108 -7.15 -8.99 9.78
CA ARG A 108 -8.55 -8.58 9.96
C ARG A 108 -8.83 -8.17 11.41
N ASP A 109 -8.17 -7.12 11.85
CA ASP A 109 -8.25 -6.65 13.24
C ASP A 109 -7.96 -7.76 14.26
N PHE A 110 -6.87 -8.50 14.05
CA PHE A 110 -6.38 -9.58 14.91
C PHE A 110 -7.24 -10.85 14.94
N ALA A 111 -8.17 -11.01 14.03
CA ALA A 111 -9.06 -12.19 14.00
C ALA A 111 -8.43 -13.40 13.29
N THR A 112 -7.51 -13.19 12.37
CA THR A 112 -6.97 -14.25 11.50
C THR A 112 -5.45 -14.13 11.33
N THR A 113 -4.83 -15.15 10.74
CA THR A 113 -3.43 -15.08 10.29
C THR A 113 -3.34 -14.27 9.00
N GLY A 114 -2.26 -13.48 8.86
CA GLY A 114 -2.02 -12.68 7.67
C GLY A 114 -0.56 -12.34 7.45
N HIS A 115 -0.26 -11.71 6.32
CA HIS A 115 1.10 -11.37 5.90
C HIS A 115 1.27 -9.87 5.77
N ILE A 116 2.40 -9.35 6.27
CA ILE A 116 2.87 -7.99 6.03
C ILE A 116 4.01 -8.05 5.02
N PHE A 117 3.85 -7.33 3.92
CA PHE A 117 4.89 -7.13 2.92
C PHE A 117 5.60 -5.81 3.18
N TYR A 118 6.91 -5.86 3.24
CA TYR A 118 7.81 -4.70 3.33
C TYR A 118 8.26 -4.37 1.92
N ALA A 119 7.93 -3.19 1.46
CA ALA A 119 8.21 -2.78 0.10
C ALA A 119 8.59 -1.29 0.03
N TYR A 120 8.87 -0.82 -1.18
CA TYR A 120 8.95 0.59 -1.47
C TYR A 120 8.18 0.93 -2.74
N VAL A 121 7.71 2.16 -2.82
CA VAL A 121 7.11 2.74 -4.02
C VAL A 121 7.91 3.95 -4.43
N PHE A 122 7.94 4.23 -5.74
CA PHE A 122 8.60 5.41 -6.24
C PHE A 122 7.61 6.57 -6.29
N THR A 123 8.07 7.71 -5.79
CA THR A 123 7.46 9.00 -6.06
C THR A 123 8.37 9.73 -7.05
N LEU A 124 7.91 9.96 -8.27
CA LEU A 124 8.63 10.75 -9.26
C LEU A 124 8.34 12.23 -8.95
N GLY A 125 9.26 13.14 -9.08
CA GLY A 125 8.98 14.57 -8.88
C GLY A 125 8.03 15.13 -9.95
N ARG A 126 7.51 16.33 -9.72
CA ARG A 126 6.46 17.02 -10.50
C ARG A 126 6.62 17.07 -12.03
N GLN A 127 7.76 16.67 -12.58
CA GLN A 127 8.01 16.72 -14.04
C GLN A 127 7.69 15.42 -14.76
N SER A 128 7.39 14.35 -14.08
CA SER A 128 7.04 13.07 -14.70
C SER A 128 5.60 12.73 -14.42
N ILE A 129 4.76 13.49 -15.06
CA ILE A 129 3.40 13.14 -15.48
C ILE A 129 2.73 11.99 -14.73
N GLU A 130 1.63 12.31 -14.07
CA GLU A 130 0.45 11.51 -13.81
C GLU A 130 0.53 10.36 -12.78
N LEU A 131 1.63 9.63 -12.67
CA LEU A 131 1.65 8.44 -11.82
C LEU A 131 2.02 8.71 -10.36
N VAL A 132 2.49 9.89 -10.03
CA VAL A 132 3.07 10.23 -8.73
C VAL A 132 2.32 11.29 -8.00
N GLU A 133 1.75 12.19 -8.75
CA GLU A 133 0.87 13.22 -8.22
C GLU A 133 -0.26 12.58 -7.39
N PHE A 134 -0.72 11.40 -7.77
CA PHE A 134 -1.75 10.69 -7.03
C PHE A 134 -1.35 10.22 -5.63
N ALA A 135 -0.11 9.80 -5.38
CA ALA A 135 0.30 9.47 -4.02
C ALA A 135 0.44 10.72 -3.15
N GLU A 136 0.88 11.84 -3.77
CA GLU A 136 0.88 13.16 -3.14
C GLU A 136 -0.55 13.68 -2.98
N GLU A 137 -1.41 13.52 -3.98
CA GLU A 137 -2.82 13.89 -3.93
C GLU A 137 -3.60 13.09 -2.90
N VAL A 138 -3.33 11.82 -2.69
CA VAL A 138 -3.94 11.06 -1.59
C VAL A 138 -3.56 11.67 -0.25
N ARG A 139 -2.29 12.07 -0.07
CA ARG A 139 -1.88 12.80 1.14
C ARG A 139 -2.57 14.15 1.24
N GLU A 140 -2.65 14.90 0.14
CA GLU A 140 -3.30 16.21 0.10
C GLU A 140 -4.81 16.09 0.27
N LEU A 141 -5.47 15.12 -0.35
CA LEU A 141 -6.89 14.84 -0.17
C LEU A 141 -7.21 14.43 1.26
N ASN A 142 -6.38 13.62 1.89
CA ASN A 142 -6.51 13.29 3.30
C ASN A 142 -6.35 14.53 4.21
N ILE A 143 -5.50 15.47 3.84
CA ILE A 143 -5.34 16.74 4.54
C ILE A 143 -6.52 17.68 4.26
N TYR A 144 -6.95 17.78 2.99
CA TYR A 144 -7.98 18.72 2.55
C TYR A 144 -9.38 18.36 3.00
N GLN A 145 -9.71 17.10 3.12
CA GLN A 145 -11.09 16.69 3.35
C GLN A 145 -11.43 16.35 4.79
N ASN A 146 -10.51 16.47 5.76
CA ASN A 146 -10.71 16.06 7.14
C ASN A 146 -11.30 14.63 7.26
N PHE A 147 -11.00 13.76 6.32
CA PHE A 147 -11.42 12.37 6.38
C PHE A 147 -10.58 11.62 7.40
N LEU A 148 -11.06 11.68 8.62
CA LEU A 148 -10.49 11.03 9.79
C LEU A 148 -10.22 9.51 9.65
N PRO A 149 -10.93 8.72 8.84
CA PRO A 149 -10.66 7.29 8.77
C PRO A 149 -9.33 6.94 8.10
N PHE A 150 -8.89 7.70 7.09
CA PHE A 150 -7.69 7.37 6.29
C PHE A 150 -6.42 8.04 6.81
N HIS A 151 -6.57 9.18 7.43
CA HIS A 151 -5.49 9.97 8.00
C HIS A 151 -4.70 9.20 9.08
N PRO A 152 -5.37 8.50 10.03
CA PRO A 152 -4.71 7.66 11.02
C PRO A 152 -3.95 6.47 10.43
N GLU A 153 -4.25 6.08 9.20
CA GLU A 153 -3.64 4.92 8.56
C GLU A 153 -2.34 5.25 7.83
N GLY A 154 -2.05 6.55 7.64
CA GLY A 154 -0.89 6.98 6.87
C GLY A 154 -0.88 6.36 5.48
N GLU A 155 -2.07 6.27 4.86
CA GLU A 155 -2.24 5.61 3.59
C GLU A 155 -1.50 6.33 2.47
N ILE A 156 -0.84 5.54 1.65
CA ILE A 156 -0.33 5.91 0.34
C ILE A 156 -0.96 4.98 -0.68
N THR A 157 -1.41 5.53 -1.77
CA THR A 157 -1.99 4.74 -2.85
C THR A 157 -0.95 4.46 -3.92
N ALA A 158 -0.56 3.19 -4.04
CA ALA A 158 0.26 2.72 -5.16
C ALA A 158 -0.62 2.40 -6.36
N LYS A 159 -0.08 2.56 -7.56
CA LYS A 159 -0.81 2.40 -8.82
C LYS A 159 -0.48 1.08 -9.45
N VAL A 160 -1.51 0.36 -9.84
CA VAL A 160 -1.48 -0.84 -10.67
C VAL A 160 -0.67 -1.98 -10.07
N GLU A 161 0.62 -1.79 -9.78
CA GLU A 161 1.52 -2.86 -9.36
C GLU A 161 2.68 -2.35 -8.49
N ILE A 162 2.98 -3.09 -7.43
CA ILE A 162 4.27 -3.03 -6.73
C ILE A 162 5.06 -4.25 -7.24
N ARG A 163 6.12 -4.01 -8.01
CA ARG A 163 6.85 -5.08 -8.67
C ARG A 163 7.63 -5.95 -7.67
N GLY A 164 7.82 -7.22 -8.02
CA GLY A 164 8.55 -8.16 -7.18
C GLY A 164 9.89 -7.63 -6.63
N PRO A 165 10.78 -7.05 -7.44
CA PRO A 165 12.04 -6.46 -6.95
C PRO A 165 11.88 -5.29 -5.98
N GLN A 166 10.71 -4.69 -5.85
CA GLN A 166 10.42 -3.64 -4.87
C GLN A 166 10.01 -4.20 -3.50
N ILE A 167 9.71 -5.50 -3.41
CA ILE A 167 9.32 -6.18 -2.19
C ILE A 167 10.57 -6.76 -1.53
N GLU A 168 10.91 -6.29 -0.33
CA GLU A 168 12.08 -6.73 0.42
C GLU A 168 11.86 -8.10 1.06
N ARG A 169 10.74 -8.24 1.77
CA ARG A 169 10.37 -9.45 2.49
C ARG A 169 8.90 -9.48 2.80
N TRP A 170 8.42 -10.63 3.25
CA TRP A 170 7.15 -10.73 3.96
C TRP A 170 7.35 -11.36 5.34
N GLU A 171 6.46 -11.01 6.24
CA GLU A 171 6.35 -11.56 7.59
C GLU A 171 4.91 -12.02 7.84
N GLU A 172 4.74 -13.22 8.39
CA GLU A 172 3.43 -13.79 8.75
C GLU A 172 3.17 -13.57 10.23
N TYR A 173 1.96 -13.16 10.56
CA TYR A 173 1.52 -12.93 11.93
C TYR A 173 0.24 -13.70 12.22
N ASP A 174 0.19 -14.34 13.39
CA ASP A 174 -1.04 -14.87 13.96
C ASP A 174 -1.77 -13.76 14.72
N GLY A 175 -2.98 -13.43 14.27
CA GLY A 175 -3.72 -12.27 14.81
C GLY A 175 -4.01 -12.39 16.31
N PRO A 176 -4.61 -13.49 16.81
CA PRO A 176 -4.84 -13.69 18.23
C PRO A 176 -3.58 -13.61 19.11
N ALA A 177 -2.49 -14.26 18.68
CA ALA A 177 -1.21 -14.20 19.41
C ALA A 177 -0.63 -12.80 19.41
N THR A 178 -0.73 -12.08 18.29
CA THR A 178 -0.31 -10.67 18.15
C THR A 178 -1.09 -9.75 19.08
N PHE A 179 -2.41 -9.91 19.14
CA PHE A 179 -3.25 -9.14 20.06
C PHE A 179 -2.86 -9.39 21.52
N GLN A 180 -2.60 -10.65 21.88
CA GLN A 180 -2.15 -10.98 23.23
C GLN A 180 -0.80 -10.36 23.58
N ALA A 181 0.16 -10.32 22.64
CA ALA A 181 1.44 -9.66 22.82
C ALA A 181 1.24 -8.16 23.13
N PHE A 182 0.43 -7.46 22.35
CA PHE A 182 0.12 -6.04 22.61
C PHE A 182 -0.55 -5.81 23.96
N MET A 183 -1.47 -6.69 24.37
CA MET A 183 -2.11 -6.59 25.69
C MET A 183 -1.14 -6.77 26.84
N ASN A 184 -0.07 -7.53 26.64
CA ASN A 184 1.01 -7.71 27.61
C ASN A 184 2.05 -6.57 27.57
N GLY A 185 1.98 -5.67 26.59
CA GLY A 185 2.98 -4.63 26.36
C GLY A 185 4.22 -5.11 25.60
N ASP A 186 4.13 -6.29 24.97
CA ASP A 186 5.20 -6.88 24.17
C ASP A 186 5.06 -6.50 22.71
N LEU A 187 6.18 -6.50 21.98
CA LEU A 187 6.16 -6.42 20.52
C LEU A 187 5.80 -7.80 19.95
N PRO A 188 4.88 -7.87 18.97
CA PRO A 188 4.54 -9.13 18.35
C PRO A 188 5.69 -9.64 17.49
N GLU A 189 5.92 -10.95 17.53
CA GLU A 189 6.89 -11.63 16.68
C GLU A 189 6.20 -12.33 15.51
N PRO A 190 6.81 -12.32 14.31
CA PRO A 190 6.28 -13.05 13.17
C PRO A 190 6.40 -14.56 13.36
N THR A 191 5.39 -15.30 12.94
CA THR A 191 5.40 -16.78 12.94
C THR A 191 6.28 -17.34 11.81
N ALA A 192 6.50 -16.57 10.76
CA ALA A 192 7.41 -16.88 9.67
C ALA A 192 7.87 -15.59 8.98
N THR A 193 9.07 -15.63 8.43
CA THR A 193 9.65 -14.54 7.64
C THR A 193 10.35 -15.12 6.42
N GLN A 194 10.20 -14.46 5.28
CA GLN A 194 10.97 -14.79 4.08
C GLN A 194 11.49 -13.51 3.41
N VAL A 195 12.78 -13.52 3.13
CA VAL A 195 13.46 -12.44 2.40
C VAL A 195 13.42 -12.74 0.89
N ASN A 196 13.18 -11.72 0.12
CA ASN A 196 13.12 -11.82 -1.33
C ASN A 196 14.53 -11.80 -1.95
N SER A 197 14.94 -12.88 -2.60
CA SER A 197 16.27 -13.01 -3.22
C SER A 197 16.48 -12.12 -4.46
N ILE A 198 15.39 -11.62 -5.05
CA ILE A 198 15.44 -10.70 -6.21
C ILE A 198 15.18 -9.24 -5.81
N TYR A 199 15.16 -8.95 -4.51
CA TYR A 199 15.00 -7.59 -4.03
C TYR A 199 16.09 -6.68 -4.57
N ALA A 200 15.68 -5.56 -5.16
CA ALA A 200 16.56 -4.53 -5.66
C ALA A 200 16.42 -3.27 -4.81
N PRO A 201 17.36 -2.95 -3.93
CA PRO A 201 17.27 -1.76 -3.08
C PRO A 201 17.06 -0.48 -3.90
N PRO A 202 16.25 0.47 -3.45
CA PRO A 202 15.93 1.67 -4.22
C PRO A 202 17.17 2.51 -4.56
N GLU A 203 18.24 2.41 -3.78
CA GLU A 203 19.54 3.07 -4.05
C GLU A 203 20.16 2.63 -5.38
N GLN A 204 19.90 1.41 -5.82
CA GLN A 204 20.36 0.94 -7.14
C GLN A 204 19.76 1.74 -8.30
N TYR A 205 18.53 2.21 -8.12
CA TYR A 205 17.86 3.08 -9.11
C TYR A 205 18.30 4.53 -9.00
N CYS A 206 18.77 4.96 -7.83
CA CYS A 206 19.29 6.31 -7.64
C CYS A 206 20.66 6.50 -8.31
N ASN A 207 21.45 5.44 -8.44
CA ASN A 207 22.75 5.47 -9.12
C ASN A 207 22.64 5.58 -10.65
N ILE A 208 21.48 5.26 -11.21
CA ILE A 208 21.20 5.48 -12.64
C ILE A 208 21.00 6.98 -12.95
N ARG A 209 20.89 7.83 -11.95
CA ARG A 209 20.77 9.29 -12.11
C ARG A 209 21.97 9.98 -12.75
N GLY A 210 23.13 9.38 -12.75
CA GLY A 210 24.26 9.89 -13.53
C GLY A 210 24.03 9.89 -15.05
N LEU A 211 22.91 9.29 -15.51
CA LEU A 211 22.54 9.26 -16.93
C LEU A 211 21.39 10.23 -17.30
N VAL A 212 20.87 10.97 -16.35
CA VAL A 212 19.71 11.87 -16.59
C VAL A 212 19.98 13.32 -16.18
N THR A 213 21.22 13.65 -15.87
CA THR A 213 21.62 15.05 -15.64
C THR A 213 22.49 15.53 -16.80
N ASP A 214 21.87 15.76 -17.94
CA ASP A 214 22.33 16.75 -18.94
C ASP A 214 21.09 17.24 -19.70
#